data_8690da14d6cfc0a13232ad5322038e2f
#
_entry.id   8690da14d6cfc0a13232ad5322038e2f
#
_cell.length_a   1.000
_cell.length_b   1.000
_cell.length_c   1.000
_cell.angle_alpha   90.00
_cell.angle_beta   90.00
_cell.angle_gamma   90.00
#
_symmetry.space_group_name_H-M   'P 1'
#
loop_
_entity.id
_entity.type
_entity.pdbx_description
1 polymer ?
#
loop_
_entity_poly.entity_id
_entity_poly.type
_entity_poly.pdbx_seq_one_letter_code
_entity_poly.pdbx_strand_id
1 'polypeptide(L)'
;SIPSAADGNIFYPKVDQWKITPPVILDCTYISATKAEKIEVPSTTEQIFFSFSKGFGAIGQRLGLVYTKKPHISLHRLKRYENWNYGSVMTMKLLMETFAVDEMWNTYNHKQLEICDKYGFKPSSVYYIATTKDEYYEKRRRMRWNNDARICLTPLFEERIT
;
A
#
# COMPACT_ATOMS: atom_id res chain seq x y z
N SER A 1 3.04 2.83 -8.72
CA SER A 1 2.58 2.93 -7.32
C SER A 1 3.73 3.17 -6.37
N ILE A 2 3.47 3.89 -5.28
CA ILE A 2 4.42 4.17 -4.20
C ILE A 2 3.73 3.79 -2.88
N PRO A 3 4.18 2.76 -2.15
CA PRO A 3 5.19 1.78 -2.55
C PRO A 3 4.78 0.90 -3.73
N SER A 4 5.73 0.19 -4.31
CA SER A 4 5.47 -0.73 -5.40
C SER A 4 4.53 -1.85 -4.97
N ALA A 5 3.44 -2.07 -5.72
CA ALA A 5 2.52 -3.17 -5.46
C ALA A 5 3.15 -4.56 -5.75
N ALA A 6 4.27 -4.60 -6.45
CA ALA A 6 4.93 -5.83 -6.84
C ALA A 6 5.81 -6.40 -5.72
N ASP A 7 6.66 -5.57 -5.11
CA ASP A 7 7.64 -5.99 -4.10
C ASP A 7 7.47 -5.30 -2.74
N GLY A 8 6.57 -4.32 -2.63
CA GLY A 8 6.32 -3.56 -1.42
C GLY A 8 7.39 -2.51 -1.10
N ASN A 9 8.36 -2.28 -1.97
CA ASN A 9 9.42 -1.31 -1.72
C ASN A 9 9.03 0.09 -2.18
N ILE A 10 9.47 1.10 -1.43
CA ILE A 10 9.37 2.49 -1.83
C ILE A 10 10.50 2.75 -2.82
N PHE A 11 10.11 3.12 -4.02
CA PHE A 11 11.03 3.53 -5.07
C PHE A 11 10.63 4.92 -5.56
N TYR A 12 11.54 5.88 -5.40
CA TYR A 12 11.42 7.21 -5.97
C TYR A 12 12.19 7.27 -7.28
N PRO A 13 11.53 7.21 -8.44
CA PRO A 13 12.21 7.46 -9.70
C PRO A 13 12.77 8.89 -9.66
N LYS A 14 14.02 9.04 -10.06
CA LYS A 14 14.63 10.37 -10.18
C LYS A 14 13.75 11.23 -11.08
N VAL A 15 13.44 12.47 -10.66
CA VAL A 15 12.52 13.38 -11.36
C VAL A 15 12.87 13.52 -12.84
N ASP A 16 14.15 13.47 -13.18
CA ASP A 16 14.64 13.53 -14.57
C ASP A 16 14.28 12.30 -15.43
N GLN A 17 13.95 11.17 -14.79
CA GLN A 17 13.48 9.95 -15.47
C GLN A 17 11.98 9.99 -15.77
N TRP A 18 11.25 10.92 -15.14
CA TRP A 18 9.84 11.16 -15.41
C TRP A 18 9.65 12.01 -16.67
N LYS A 19 10.35 11.72 -17.76
CA LYS A 19 9.98 12.25 -19.09
C LYS A 19 8.60 11.74 -19.51
N ILE A 20 7.70 11.60 -18.55
CA ILE A 20 6.36 11.10 -18.76
C ILE A 20 5.50 12.27 -19.16
N THR A 21 4.99 12.21 -20.37
CA THR A 21 3.91 13.07 -20.84
C THR A 21 2.69 12.84 -19.92
N PRO A 22 2.10 13.94 -19.39
CA PRO A 22 0.96 13.84 -18.46
C PRO A 22 -0.28 13.20 -19.10
N PRO A 23 -1.26 12.79 -18.30
CA PRO A 23 -1.37 12.95 -16.84
C PRO A 23 -0.79 11.78 -16.03
N VAL A 24 -0.18 12.07 -14.88
CA VAL A 24 0.30 11.07 -13.93
C VAL A 24 -0.79 10.76 -12.90
N ILE A 25 -1.07 9.48 -12.71
CA ILE A 25 -1.89 8.97 -11.61
C ILE A 25 -0.95 8.29 -10.62
N LEU A 26 -0.93 8.75 -9.36
CA LEU A 26 -0.10 8.19 -8.31
C LEU A 26 -0.93 7.24 -7.45
N ASP A 27 -0.59 5.97 -7.47
CA ASP A 27 -1.22 4.96 -6.65
C ASP A 27 -0.43 4.80 -5.34
N CYS A 28 -1.01 5.31 -4.24
CA CYS A 28 -0.48 5.22 -2.88
C CYS A 28 -1.29 4.25 -2.01
N THR A 29 -1.93 3.24 -2.59
CA THR A 29 -2.83 2.33 -1.87
C THR A 29 -2.15 1.50 -0.78
N TYR A 30 -0.83 1.36 -0.82
CA TYR A 30 -0.05 0.63 0.18
C TYR A 30 0.65 1.53 1.22
N ILE A 31 0.52 2.86 1.11
CA ILE A 31 1.29 3.79 1.94
C ILE A 31 1.03 3.62 3.44
N SER A 32 -0.22 3.34 3.83
CA SER A 32 -0.60 3.10 5.23
C SER A 32 -0.06 1.78 5.81
N ALA A 33 0.62 0.97 5.01
CA ALA A 33 1.31 -0.23 5.45
C ALA A 33 2.84 -0.03 5.53
N THR A 34 3.32 1.20 5.44
CA THR A 34 4.74 1.58 5.51
C THR A 34 4.96 2.57 6.64
N LYS A 35 6.23 2.79 7.01
CA LYS A 35 6.60 3.92 7.85
C LYS A 35 6.13 5.23 7.21
N ALA A 36 5.57 6.14 8.01
CA ALA A 36 5.16 7.44 7.52
C ALA A 36 6.37 8.23 6.99
N GLU A 37 6.42 8.43 5.68
CA GLU A 37 7.47 9.17 5.00
C GLU A 37 6.84 10.25 4.11
N LYS A 38 7.61 11.30 3.84
CA LYS A 38 7.20 12.30 2.85
C LYS A 38 7.29 11.69 1.45
N ILE A 39 6.19 11.73 0.72
CA ILE A 39 6.16 11.33 -0.69
C ILE A 39 6.36 12.57 -1.55
N GLU A 40 7.35 12.52 -2.44
CA GLU A 40 7.50 13.53 -3.47
C GLU A 40 6.43 13.32 -4.55
N VAL A 41 5.55 14.29 -4.71
CA VAL A 41 4.48 14.25 -5.70
C VAL A 41 4.91 15.06 -6.92
N PRO A 42 5.10 14.43 -8.09
CA PRO A 42 5.42 15.13 -9.33
C PRO A 42 4.38 16.22 -9.65
N SER A 43 4.81 17.38 -10.15
CA SER A 43 3.90 18.49 -10.51
C SER A 43 2.86 18.12 -11.57
N THR A 44 3.18 17.12 -12.39
CA THR A 44 2.31 16.54 -13.43
C THR A 44 1.26 15.57 -12.89
N THR A 45 1.25 15.29 -11.58
CA THR A 45 0.27 14.38 -10.96
C THR A 45 -1.12 15.00 -10.98
N GLU A 46 -2.06 14.33 -11.60
CA GLU A 46 -3.48 14.69 -11.68
C GLU A 46 -4.32 14.08 -10.57
N GLN A 47 -3.98 12.87 -10.15
CA GLN A 47 -4.72 12.12 -9.13
C GLN A 47 -3.77 11.32 -8.22
N ILE A 48 -4.15 11.21 -6.94
CA ILE A 48 -3.46 10.36 -5.95
C ILE A 48 -4.52 9.49 -5.27
N PHE A 49 -4.30 8.18 -5.25
CA PHE A 49 -5.18 7.21 -4.62
C PHE A 49 -4.59 6.66 -3.33
N PHE A 50 -5.43 6.58 -2.29
CA PHE A 50 -5.12 5.93 -1.01
C PHE A 50 -6.15 4.86 -0.69
N SER A 51 -5.77 3.83 0.07
CA SER A 51 -6.68 2.76 0.48
C SER A 51 -6.50 2.42 1.95
N PHE A 52 -7.59 2.24 2.67
CA PHE A 52 -7.62 1.72 4.04
C PHE A 52 -7.59 0.18 4.09
N SER A 53 -7.90 -0.48 2.96
CA SER A 53 -7.94 -1.94 2.88
C SER A 53 -6.59 -2.61 3.07
N LYS A 54 -5.48 -1.90 2.84
CA LYS A 54 -4.13 -2.48 2.83
C LYS A 54 -3.41 -2.32 4.16
N GLY A 55 -3.25 -1.10 4.66
CA GLY A 55 -2.55 -0.86 5.92
C GLY A 55 -3.37 -1.30 7.12
N PHE A 56 -4.62 -0.89 7.20
CA PHE A 56 -5.50 -1.14 8.34
C PHE A 56 -6.30 -2.45 8.24
N GLY A 57 -6.07 -3.28 7.23
CA GLY A 57 -6.82 -4.54 7.08
C GLY A 57 -8.32 -4.38 6.81
N ALA A 58 -8.79 -3.16 6.54
CA ALA A 58 -10.22 -2.84 6.36
C ALA A 58 -10.75 -3.28 4.98
N ILE A 59 -10.44 -4.53 4.57
CA ILE A 59 -10.74 -5.07 3.24
C ILE A 59 -12.24 -5.07 2.96
N GLY A 60 -13.06 -5.43 3.95
CA GLY A 60 -14.52 -5.50 3.81
C GLY A 60 -15.19 -4.15 3.61
N GLN A 61 -14.56 -3.07 4.04
CA GLN A 61 -15.12 -1.72 3.94
C GLN A 61 -15.05 -1.13 2.52
N ARG A 62 -14.15 -1.61 1.67
CA ARG A 62 -13.99 -1.20 0.27
C ARG A 62 -13.92 0.33 0.09
N LEU A 63 -13.11 0.99 0.91
CA LEU A 63 -13.02 2.43 0.97
C LEU A 63 -11.59 2.93 0.77
N GLY A 64 -11.46 4.10 0.17
CA GLY A 64 -10.22 4.81 -0.03
C GLY A 64 -10.47 6.30 -0.22
N LEU A 65 -9.40 7.04 -0.40
CA LEU A 65 -9.41 8.46 -0.71
C LEU A 65 -8.80 8.68 -2.09
N VAL A 66 -9.31 9.69 -2.79
CA VAL A 66 -8.67 10.20 -4.00
C VAL A 66 -8.53 11.72 -3.89
N TYR A 67 -7.33 12.21 -4.11
CA TYR A 67 -7.06 13.62 -4.36
C TYR A 67 -6.98 13.84 -5.86
N THR A 68 -7.66 14.85 -6.38
CA THR A 68 -7.70 15.11 -7.81
C THR A 68 -7.68 16.61 -8.08
N LYS A 69 -6.90 17.04 -9.09
CA LYS A 69 -6.86 18.43 -9.56
C LYS A 69 -8.12 18.82 -10.32
N LYS A 70 -8.79 17.87 -10.95
CA LYS A 70 -10.02 18.09 -11.73
C LYS A 70 -11.17 17.30 -11.13
N PRO A 71 -12.39 17.80 -11.12
CA PRO A 71 -13.55 17.06 -10.67
C PRO A 71 -13.68 15.71 -11.41
N HIS A 72 -13.78 14.62 -10.66
CA HIS A 72 -14.01 13.30 -11.23
C HIS A 72 -15.52 13.07 -11.35
N ILE A 73 -16.03 12.88 -12.56
CA ILE A 73 -17.48 12.82 -12.82
C ILE A 73 -18.21 11.76 -12.00
N SER A 74 -17.61 10.58 -11.81
CA SER A 74 -18.22 9.51 -11.02
C SER A 74 -18.32 9.88 -9.54
N LEU A 75 -17.29 10.51 -8.96
CA LEU A 75 -17.29 10.97 -7.57
C LEU A 75 -18.27 12.14 -7.38
N HIS A 76 -18.37 13.02 -8.39
CA HIS A 76 -19.34 14.11 -8.38
C HIS A 76 -20.78 13.58 -8.35
N ARG A 77 -21.07 12.54 -9.13
CA ARG A 77 -22.38 11.88 -9.14
C ARG A 77 -22.68 11.21 -7.78
N LEU A 78 -21.74 10.48 -7.20
CA LEU A 78 -21.90 9.91 -5.87
C LEU A 78 -22.22 10.99 -4.83
N LYS A 79 -21.49 12.12 -4.84
CA LYS A 79 -21.74 13.26 -3.96
C LYS A 79 -23.13 13.84 -4.18
N ARG A 80 -23.51 14.07 -5.45
CA ARG A 80 -24.79 14.71 -5.81
C ARG A 80 -26.00 13.88 -5.37
N TYR A 81 -25.91 12.57 -5.43
CA TYR A 81 -27.02 11.67 -5.09
C TYR A 81 -26.88 11.06 -3.70
N GLU A 82 -25.87 11.50 -2.92
CA GLU A 82 -25.58 11.00 -1.57
C GLU A 82 -25.50 9.47 -1.48
N ASN A 83 -25.09 8.83 -2.58
CA ASN A 83 -25.01 7.38 -2.71
C ASN A 83 -23.69 6.84 -2.14
N TRP A 84 -23.52 6.99 -0.83
CA TRP A 84 -22.36 6.54 -0.09
C TRP A 84 -22.67 5.33 0.77
N ASN A 85 -21.67 4.46 0.95
CA ASN A 85 -21.72 3.51 2.05
C ASN A 85 -21.35 4.25 3.36
N TYR A 86 -22.35 4.73 4.06
CA TYR A 86 -22.17 5.50 5.30
C TYR A 86 -21.41 4.72 6.37
N GLY A 87 -21.65 3.40 6.53
CA GLY A 87 -20.91 2.56 7.45
C GLY A 87 -19.42 2.55 7.17
N SER A 88 -19.04 2.39 5.91
CA SER A 88 -17.64 2.44 5.50
C SER A 88 -17.02 3.82 5.70
N VAL A 89 -17.75 4.89 5.40
CA VAL A 89 -17.28 6.27 5.61
C VAL A 89 -17.05 6.56 7.08
N MET A 90 -17.98 6.16 7.95
CA MET A 90 -17.84 6.32 9.42
C MET A 90 -16.68 5.51 9.98
N THR A 91 -16.50 4.28 9.50
CA THR A 91 -15.34 3.45 9.88
C THR A 91 -14.02 4.12 9.47
N MET A 92 -13.94 4.65 8.24
CA MET A 92 -12.75 5.37 7.78
C MET A 92 -12.46 6.60 8.65
N LYS A 93 -13.50 7.40 8.94
CA LYS A 93 -13.35 8.58 9.79
C LYS A 93 -12.80 8.20 11.16
N LEU A 94 -13.36 7.17 11.78
CA LEU A 94 -12.89 6.67 13.07
C LEU A 94 -11.43 6.21 13.01
N LEU A 95 -11.04 5.46 11.98
CA LEU A 95 -9.64 5.03 11.80
C LEU A 95 -8.69 6.22 11.68
N MET A 96 -9.05 7.24 10.91
CA MET A 96 -8.21 8.45 10.73
C MET A 96 -8.12 9.30 12.00
N GLU A 97 -9.16 9.34 12.83
CA GLU A 97 -9.19 10.08 14.10
C GLU A 97 -8.48 9.34 15.24
N THR A 98 -8.38 8.01 15.15
CA THR A 98 -7.86 7.16 16.22
C THR A 98 -6.38 6.78 16.03
N PHE A 99 -5.96 6.55 14.78
CA PHE A 99 -4.66 5.96 14.49
C PHE A 99 -3.80 6.86 13.60
N ALA A 100 -2.49 6.84 13.84
CA ALA A 100 -1.52 7.43 12.93
C ALA A 100 -1.47 6.64 11.60
N VAL A 101 -1.04 7.30 10.52
CA VAL A 101 -0.99 6.67 9.18
C VAL A 101 -0.08 5.44 9.13
N ASP A 102 0.96 5.40 9.97
CA ASP A 102 1.95 4.32 10.09
C ASP A 102 1.75 3.43 11.32
N GLU A 103 0.60 3.51 11.99
CA GLU A 103 0.29 2.73 13.20
C GLU A 103 0.50 1.24 13.00
N MET A 104 0.01 0.70 11.90
CA MET A 104 0.16 -0.73 11.59
C MET A 104 1.61 -1.10 11.31
N TRP A 105 2.38 -0.21 10.69
CA TRP A 105 3.81 -0.44 10.50
C TRP A 105 4.55 -0.46 11.84
N ASN A 106 4.30 0.51 12.70
CA ASN A 106 4.90 0.59 14.04
C ASN A 106 4.56 -0.65 14.88
N THR A 107 3.33 -1.16 14.74
CA THR A 107 2.86 -2.34 15.48
C THR A 107 3.47 -3.65 14.96
N TYR A 108 3.65 -3.83 13.64
CA TYR A 108 3.94 -5.14 13.06
C TYR A 108 5.30 -5.27 12.39
N ASN A 109 6.06 -4.17 12.23
CA ASN A 109 7.36 -4.24 11.55
C ASN A 109 8.36 -5.17 12.24
N HIS A 110 8.37 -5.21 13.58
CA HIS A 110 9.23 -6.14 14.31
C HIS A 110 8.93 -7.60 13.96
N LYS A 111 7.65 -7.99 13.86
CA LYS A 111 7.24 -9.32 13.43
C LYS A 111 7.64 -9.63 11.99
N GLN A 112 7.57 -8.63 11.10
CA GLN A 112 8.09 -8.78 9.73
C GLN A 112 9.56 -9.19 9.75
N LEU A 113 10.38 -8.49 10.54
CA LEU A 113 11.82 -8.75 10.62
C LEU A 113 12.11 -10.14 11.21
N GLU A 114 11.42 -10.53 12.28
CA GLU A 114 11.56 -11.86 12.90
C GLU A 114 11.20 -12.99 11.91
N ILE A 115 10.10 -12.85 11.17
CA ILE A 115 9.69 -13.82 10.16
C ILE A 115 10.70 -13.86 9.01
N CYS A 116 11.15 -12.69 8.54
CA CYS A 116 12.14 -12.62 7.46
C CYS A 116 13.46 -13.28 7.86
N ASP A 117 13.93 -13.08 9.08
CA ASP A 117 15.13 -13.73 9.61
C ASP A 117 14.94 -15.24 9.69
N LYS A 118 13.84 -15.70 10.30
CA LYS A 118 13.52 -17.13 10.44
C LYS A 118 13.48 -17.88 9.10
N TYR A 119 12.94 -17.29 8.06
CA TYR A 119 12.73 -17.95 6.76
C TYR A 119 13.70 -17.52 5.66
N GLY A 120 14.67 -16.67 5.95
CA GLY A 120 15.62 -16.16 4.97
C GLY A 120 14.98 -15.27 3.91
N PHE A 121 13.91 -14.55 4.25
CA PHE A 121 13.24 -13.63 3.34
C PHE A 121 13.86 -12.24 3.43
N LYS A 122 13.76 -11.48 2.34
CA LYS A 122 14.15 -10.06 2.32
C LYS A 122 12.92 -9.20 2.65
N PRO A 123 12.93 -8.41 3.76
CA PRO A 123 11.81 -7.54 4.10
C PRO A 123 11.65 -6.42 3.07
N SER A 124 10.42 -5.96 2.88
CA SER A 124 10.10 -4.78 2.09
C SER A 124 9.67 -3.60 2.97
N SER A 125 9.44 -2.43 2.37
CA SER A 125 8.91 -1.26 3.09
C SER A 125 7.48 -1.48 3.60
N VAL A 126 6.72 -2.39 3.00
CA VAL A 126 5.37 -2.77 3.44
C VAL A 126 5.47 -3.89 4.47
N TYR A 127 5.02 -3.67 5.70
CA TYR A 127 5.23 -4.56 6.85
C TYR A 127 4.79 -6.03 6.65
N TYR A 128 3.86 -6.31 5.75
CA TYR A 128 3.37 -7.68 5.48
C TYR A 128 3.83 -8.26 4.13
N ILE A 129 4.79 -7.61 3.47
CA ILE A 129 5.37 -8.10 2.21
C ILE A 129 6.86 -8.36 2.42
N ALA A 130 7.30 -9.50 1.92
CA ALA A 130 8.72 -9.84 1.77
C ALA A 130 8.99 -10.40 0.38
N THR A 131 10.25 -10.58 0.05
CA THR A 131 10.68 -11.19 -1.21
C THR A 131 11.71 -12.29 -0.95
N THR A 132 11.77 -13.28 -1.84
CA THR A 132 12.74 -14.36 -1.76
C THR A 132 13.13 -14.85 -3.15
N LYS A 133 14.35 -15.37 -3.25
CA LYS A 133 14.86 -16.07 -4.45
C LYS A 133 14.68 -17.58 -4.38
N ASP A 134 14.20 -18.10 -3.24
CA ASP A 134 14.02 -19.51 -3.01
C ASP A 134 13.06 -20.13 -4.06
N GLU A 135 13.54 -21.15 -4.77
CA GLU A 135 12.79 -21.87 -5.79
C GLU A 135 11.56 -22.59 -5.27
N TYR A 136 11.53 -22.95 -3.97
CA TYR A 136 10.34 -23.53 -3.34
C TYR A 136 9.10 -22.67 -3.54
N TYR A 137 9.28 -21.35 -3.69
CA TYR A 137 8.20 -20.38 -3.92
C TYR A 137 7.96 -20.08 -5.41
N GLU A 138 8.41 -20.93 -6.33
CA GLU A 138 8.26 -20.73 -7.79
C GLU A 138 6.82 -20.48 -8.23
N LYS A 139 5.85 -21.14 -7.62
CA LYS A 139 4.42 -20.97 -7.91
C LYS A 139 3.86 -19.63 -7.43
N ARG A 140 4.62 -18.85 -6.66
CA ARG A 140 4.22 -17.52 -6.21
C ARG A 140 4.46 -16.48 -7.32
N ARG A 141 3.82 -15.31 -7.20
CA ARG A 141 4.00 -14.23 -8.16
C ARG A 141 5.45 -13.77 -8.17
N ARG A 142 6.15 -14.01 -9.26
CA ARG A 142 7.51 -13.53 -9.47
C ARG A 142 7.51 -12.13 -10.07
N MET A 143 8.50 -11.35 -9.71
CA MET A 143 8.70 -10.01 -10.24
C MET A 143 9.42 -10.08 -11.59
N ARG A 144 8.99 -9.23 -12.52
CA ARG A 144 9.51 -9.27 -13.92
C ARG A 144 10.97 -8.86 -14.04
N TRP A 145 11.46 -8.03 -13.09
CA TRP A 145 12.79 -7.42 -13.21
C TRP A 145 13.91 -8.19 -12.50
N ASN A 146 13.63 -9.01 -11.51
CA ASN A 146 14.66 -9.71 -10.72
C ASN A 146 14.32 -11.18 -10.42
N ASN A 147 13.20 -11.67 -10.91
CA ASN A 147 12.69 -13.02 -10.69
C ASN A 147 12.49 -13.41 -9.21
N ASP A 148 12.49 -12.45 -8.27
CA ASP A 148 12.19 -12.74 -6.87
C ASP A 148 10.70 -13.07 -6.69
N ALA A 149 10.39 -14.03 -5.83
CA ALA A 149 9.01 -14.32 -5.44
C ALA A 149 8.53 -13.32 -4.38
N ARG A 150 7.31 -12.78 -4.56
CA ARG A 150 6.65 -11.96 -3.55
C ARG A 150 5.91 -12.84 -2.55
N ILE A 151 6.21 -12.67 -1.27
CA ILE A 151 5.59 -13.39 -0.15
C ILE A 151 4.67 -12.44 0.62
N CYS A 152 3.45 -12.87 0.91
CA CYS A 152 2.56 -12.21 1.87
C CYS A 152 2.79 -12.85 3.24
N LEU A 153 3.18 -12.06 4.22
CA LEU A 153 3.52 -12.54 5.56
C LEU A 153 2.30 -12.61 6.50
N THR A 154 1.14 -12.07 6.09
CA THR A 154 -0.05 -12.02 6.96
C THR A 154 -0.41 -13.38 7.59
N PRO A 155 -0.37 -14.51 6.88
CA PRO A 155 -0.67 -15.80 7.50
C PRO A 155 0.33 -16.22 8.58
N LEU A 156 1.57 -15.72 8.51
CA LEU A 156 2.64 -16.06 9.46
C LEU A 156 2.62 -15.19 10.73
N PHE A 157 1.87 -14.07 10.73
CA PHE A 157 1.76 -13.22 11.91
C PHE A 157 0.95 -13.86 13.04
N GLU A 158 0.08 -14.81 12.73
CA GLU A 158 -0.74 -15.54 13.69
C GLU A 158 -0.01 -16.79 14.24
N GLU A 159 0.99 -17.26 13.53
CA GLU A 159 1.83 -18.37 14.02
C GLU A 159 2.61 -17.88 15.24
N ARG A 160 2.38 -18.50 16.40
CA ARG A 160 3.26 -18.29 17.56
C ARG A 160 4.65 -18.76 17.13
N ILE A 161 5.61 -17.83 17.13
CA ILE A 161 7.02 -18.17 16.93
C ILE A 161 7.43 -18.97 18.19
N THR A 162 7.29 -20.28 18.09
CA THR A 162 7.70 -21.22 19.15
C THR A 162 9.18 -21.53 19.03
#